data_e764dbec8c9512367e7fd6eb7f435092
#
_entry.id   e764dbec8c9512367e7fd6eb7f435092
#
_cell.length_a   1.000
_cell.length_b   1.000
_cell.length_c   1.000
_cell.angle_alpha   90.00
_cell.angle_beta   90.00
_cell.angle_gamma   90.00
#
_symmetry.space_group_name_H-M   'P 1'
#
loop_
_entity.id
_entity.type
_entity.pdbx_description
1 polymer ?
#
loop_
_entity_poly.entity_id
_entity_poly.type
_entity_poly.pdbx_seq_one_letter_code
_entity_poly.pdbx_strand_id
1 'polypeptide(L)'
;MKIGSYEFSRPLVLAPMAGVTDMPFRSLCNSMGADYVVSEMIAAKTELWKSKKTQTRLSLGGFKPRIVQLVGGDEVLMAEGAARACDSGADIVDINMGCPAKKVCRKAAGSALLSEPTLVIKILRAVVKASESPVTLKMRTGPSQMNKNGVTIAKIAESEGISAIAIHGRTRNCRYDVPAEYETIAAIKDSIGIPVLVNGDIRCGSSAFKALSKTNADGLMIGRAAQGNPWIFSSIRAALDGERWNEP
;
A
#
# COMPACT_ATOMS: atom_id res chain seq x y z
N MET A 1 -10.66 -11.60 0.57
CA MET A 1 -10.11 -10.94 -0.64
C MET A 1 -9.03 -11.80 -1.26
N LYS A 2 -8.79 -11.67 -2.57
CA LYS A 2 -7.79 -12.46 -3.30
C LYS A 2 -6.81 -11.56 -4.05
N ILE A 3 -5.52 -11.88 -3.98
CA ILE A 3 -4.45 -11.23 -4.76
C ILE A 3 -3.59 -12.35 -5.38
N GLY A 4 -3.72 -12.57 -6.67
CA GLY A 4 -3.09 -13.73 -7.34
C GLY A 4 -3.54 -15.05 -6.71
N SER A 5 -2.59 -15.85 -6.24
CA SER A 5 -2.84 -17.12 -5.52
C SER A 5 -3.09 -16.97 -4.02
N TYR A 6 -2.91 -15.78 -3.46
CA TYR A 6 -3.07 -15.51 -2.03
C TYR A 6 -4.51 -15.16 -1.70
N GLU A 7 -5.08 -15.84 -0.70
CA GLU A 7 -6.43 -15.58 -0.20
C GLU A 7 -6.37 -15.12 1.27
N PHE A 8 -7.13 -14.08 1.60
CA PHE A 8 -7.15 -13.47 2.92
C PHE A 8 -8.60 -13.22 3.37
N SER A 9 -8.88 -13.52 4.64
CA SER A 9 -10.13 -13.15 5.29
C SER A 9 -9.91 -11.87 6.09
N ARG A 10 -10.39 -10.75 5.58
CA ARG A 10 -10.30 -9.43 6.22
C ARG A 10 -8.88 -9.10 6.72
N PRO A 11 -7.89 -8.99 5.80
CA PRO A 11 -6.48 -8.89 6.19
C PRO A 11 -6.14 -7.62 6.98
N LEU A 12 -5.20 -7.79 7.90
CA LEU A 12 -4.51 -6.72 8.62
C LEU A 12 -3.09 -6.59 8.04
N VAL A 13 -2.79 -5.46 7.45
CA VAL A 13 -1.59 -5.28 6.63
C VAL A 13 -0.67 -4.22 7.21
N LEU A 14 0.64 -4.48 7.29
CA LEU A 14 1.61 -3.44 7.62
C LEU A 14 1.86 -2.53 6.41
N ALA A 15 1.58 -1.25 6.59
CA ALA A 15 1.83 -0.24 5.55
C ALA A 15 3.34 -0.02 5.31
N PRO A 16 3.77 0.21 4.06
CA PRO A 16 5.15 0.62 3.76
C PRO A 16 5.46 2.00 4.35
N MET A 17 6.49 2.10 5.17
CA MET A 17 6.95 3.34 5.80
C MET A 17 8.47 3.47 5.64
N ALA A 18 8.91 4.46 4.85
CA ALA A 18 10.33 4.68 4.57
C ALA A 18 11.12 5.00 5.85
N GLY A 19 12.18 4.25 6.09
CA GLY A 19 13.02 4.35 7.30
C GLY A 19 12.44 3.64 8.53
N VAL A 20 11.35 2.89 8.37
CA VAL A 20 10.65 2.19 9.47
C VAL A 20 10.43 0.72 9.15
N THR A 21 9.84 0.41 8.00
CA THR A 21 9.47 -0.97 7.64
C THR A 21 10.63 -1.72 6.98
N ASP A 22 11.78 -1.73 7.67
CA ASP A 22 12.89 -2.61 7.34
C ASP A 22 12.52 -4.10 7.53
N MET A 23 13.40 -4.99 7.13
CA MET A 23 13.10 -6.42 7.19
C MET A 23 12.87 -6.92 8.63
N PRO A 24 13.69 -6.56 9.65
CA PRO A 24 13.43 -6.95 11.03
C PRO A 24 12.05 -6.52 11.54
N PHE A 25 11.65 -5.26 11.31
CA PHE A 25 10.36 -4.76 11.76
C PHE A 25 9.19 -5.42 11.01
N ARG A 26 9.33 -5.68 9.72
CA ARG A 26 8.34 -6.44 8.95
C ARG A 26 8.17 -7.86 9.47
N SER A 27 9.29 -8.56 9.77
CA SER A 27 9.25 -9.90 10.35
C SER A 27 8.55 -9.91 11.70
N LEU A 28 8.84 -8.93 12.55
CA LEU A 28 8.21 -8.80 13.86
C LEU A 28 6.70 -8.55 13.72
N CYS A 29 6.28 -7.61 12.88
CA CYS A 29 4.84 -7.36 12.67
C CYS A 29 4.11 -8.59 12.08
N ASN A 30 4.77 -9.32 11.18
CA ASN A 30 4.19 -10.55 10.62
C ASN A 30 4.03 -11.62 11.71
N SER A 31 5.03 -11.84 12.57
CA SER A 31 4.92 -12.79 13.69
C SER A 31 3.88 -12.37 14.74
N MET A 32 3.53 -11.09 14.78
CA MET A 32 2.51 -10.51 15.68
C MET A 32 1.12 -10.36 15.01
N GLY A 33 0.87 -11.07 13.90
CA GLY A 33 -0.47 -11.22 13.31
C GLY A 33 -0.78 -10.28 12.14
N ALA A 34 0.21 -9.59 11.56
CA ALA A 34 0.02 -8.98 10.26
C ALA A 34 -0.08 -10.09 9.20
N ASP A 35 -1.17 -10.13 8.43
CA ASP A 35 -1.37 -11.14 7.39
C ASP A 35 -0.35 -11.03 6.27
N TYR A 36 0.03 -9.80 5.92
CA TYR A 36 1.18 -9.53 5.08
C TYR A 36 1.77 -8.13 5.33
N VAL A 37 2.96 -7.93 4.83
CA VAL A 37 3.75 -6.74 5.06
C VAL A 37 4.36 -6.25 3.75
N VAL A 38 4.39 -4.92 3.54
CA VAL A 38 4.92 -4.32 2.32
C VAL A 38 6.31 -3.74 2.58
N SER A 39 7.27 -3.94 1.65
CA SER A 39 8.62 -3.39 1.79
C SER A 39 8.63 -1.86 1.82
N GLU A 40 9.70 -1.27 2.32
CA GLU A 40 9.96 0.14 2.03
C GLU A 40 10.01 0.36 0.51
N MET A 41 9.56 1.55 0.06
CA MET A 41 9.62 1.88 -1.36
C MET A 41 11.06 1.93 -1.89
N ILE A 42 11.30 1.33 -3.03
CA ILE A 42 12.53 1.42 -3.80
C ILE A 42 12.31 2.18 -5.11
N ALA A 43 13.33 2.90 -5.57
CA ALA A 43 13.26 3.58 -6.85
C ALA A 43 13.15 2.54 -7.98
N ALA A 44 12.28 2.78 -8.95
CA ALA A 44 12.14 1.90 -10.12
C ALA A 44 13.41 1.82 -10.97
N LYS A 45 14.25 2.87 -10.95
CA LYS A 45 15.54 2.92 -11.64
C LYS A 45 16.50 1.83 -11.13
N THR A 46 16.64 0.75 -11.90
CA THR A 46 17.31 -0.49 -11.47
C THR A 46 18.83 -0.35 -11.25
N GLU A 47 19.49 0.63 -11.87
CA GLU A 47 20.92 0.92 -11.62
C GLU A 47 21.18 1.33 -10.14
N LEU A 48 20.18 1.91 -9.46
CA LEU A 48 20.27 2.27 -8.05
C LEU A 48 20.17 1.06 -7.10
N TRP A 49 19.80 -0.12 -7.62
CA TRP A 49 19.57 -1.32 -6.81
C TRP A 49 20.86 -1.96 -6.30
N LYS A 50 22.00 -1.62 -6.89
CA LYS A 50 23.33 -2.05 -6.41
C LYS A 50 23.74 -1.39 -5.09
N SER A 51 23.04 -0.32 -4.67
CA SER A 51 23.35 0.37 -3.41
C SER A 51 22.97 -0.48 -2.20
N LYS A 52 23.82 -0.47 -1.14
CA LYS A 52 23.56 -1.20 0.11
C LYS A 52 22.16 -0.89 0.67
N LYS A 53 21.72 0.37 0.61
CA LYS A 53 20.41 0.80 1.07
C LYS A 53 19.25 0.12 0.32
N THR A 54 19.35 -0.01 -1.00
CA THR A 54 18.32 -0.69 -1.79
C THR A 54 18.35 -2.19 -1.55
N GLN A 55 19.52 -2.79 -1.44
CA GLN A 55 19.68 -4.20 -1.13
C GLN A 55 19.04 -4.57 0.22
N THR A 56 19.23 -3.73 1.25
CA THR A 56 18.56 -3.92 2.55
C THR A 56 17.03 -3.87 2.41
N ARG A 57 16.49 -2.97 1.57
CA ARG A 57 15.03 -2.87 1.31
C ARG A 57 14.48 -4.04 0.51
N LEU A 58 15.29 -4.59 -0.39
CA LEU A 58 14.97 -5.80 -1.17
C LEU A 58 15.09 -7.09 -0.36
N SER A 59 15.62 -7.05 0.85
CA SER A 59 15.58 -8.21 1.74
C SER A 59 14.13 -8.55 2.05
N LEU A 60 13.63 -9.65 1.48
CA LEU A 60 12.20 -9.98 1.48
C LEU A 60 11.76 -10.82 2.69
N GLY A 61 12.72 -11.37 3.47
CA GLY A 61 12.42 -12.21 4.62
C GLY A 61 11.92 -13.61 4.26
N GLY A 62 11.58 -14.40 5.28
CA GLY A 62 11.07 -15.77 5.12
C GLY A 62 9.54 -15.89 5.08
N PHE A 63 8.80 -14.79 5.20
CA PHE A 63 7.33 -14.76 5.19
C PHE A 63 6.77 -14.55 3.77
N LYS A 64 5.51 -14.94 3.57
CA LYS A 64 4.80 -14.78 2.30
C LYS A 64 3.44 -14.09 2.51
N PRO A 65 2.97 -13.33 1.49
CA PRO A 65 3.66 -12.98 0.24
C PRO A 65 4.83 -12.01 0.45
N ARG A 66 5.86 -12.13 -0.38
CA ARG A 66 6.97 -11.18 -0.43
C ARG A 66 6.61 -10.03 -1.35
N ILE A 67 6.42 -8.84 -0.80
CA ILE A 67 5.91 -7.68 -1.54
C ILE A 67 6.98 -6.62 -1.67
N VAL A 68 7.29 -6.23 -2.91
CA VAL A 68 8.22 -5.15 -3.25
C VAL A 68 7.44 -3.93 -3.69
N GLN A 69 7.63 -2.80 -2.98
CA GLN A 69 7.02 -1.55 -3.38
C GLN A 69 7.97 -0.70 -4.24
N LEU A 70 7.50 -0.35 -5.44
CA LEU A 70 8.21 0.51 -6.40
C LEU A 70 7.71 1.95 -6.35
N VAL A 71 8.61 2.91 -6.58
CA VAL A 71 8.29 4.32 -6.78
C VAL A 71 9.04 4.89 -7.97
N GLY A 72 8.32 5.51 -8.89
CA GLY A 72 8.82 6.14 -10.10
C GLY A 72 7.74 6.98 -10.78
N GLY A 73 8.13 7.79 -11.75
CA GLY A 73 7.26 8.64 -12.57
C GLY A 73 7.48 8.44 -14.06
N ASP A 74 8.20 7.38 -14.45
CA ASP A 74 8.48 7.03 -15.83
C ASP A 74 8.01 5.60 -16.10
N GLU A 75 7.23 5.39 -17.15
CA GLU A 75 6.58 4.12 -17.45
C GLU A 75 7.59 3.02 -17.80
N VAL A 76 8.68 3.36 -18.49
CA VAL A 76 9.70 2.38 -18.91
C VAL A 76 10.50 1.91 -17.70
N LEU A 77 10.99 2.86 -16.88
CA LEU A 77 11.72 2.51 -15.67
C LEU A 77 10.86 1.74 -14.66
N MET A 78 9.54 2.06 -14.57
CA MET A 78 8.62 1.34 -13.70
C MET A 78 8.40 -0.10 -14.17
N ALA A 79 8.29 -0.33 -15.47
CA ALA A 79 8.19 -1.66 -16.07
C ALA A 79 9.47 -2.50 -15.81
N GLU A 80 10.65 -1.92 -16.08
CA GLU A 80 11.94 -2.57 -15.79
C GLU A 80 12.11 -2.91 -14.31
N GLY A 81 11.70 -1.98 -13.43
CA GLY A 81 11.72 -2.21 -11.98
C GLY A 81 10.79 -3.35 -11.56
N ALA A 82 9.62 -3.47 -12.18
CA ALA A 82 8.66 -4.53 -11.90
C ALA A 82 9.19 -5.91 -12.32
N ALA A 83 9.67 -6.05 -13.55
CA ALA A 83 10.28 -7.29 -14.03
C ALA A 83 11.44 -7.72 -13.10
N ARG A 84 12.33 -6.79 -12.76
CA ARG A 84 13.45 -7.08 -11.87
C ARG A 84 13.01 -7.39 -10.43
N ALA A 85 11.89 -6.86 -9.94
CA ALA A 85 11.34 -7.24 -8.65
C ALA A 85 10.87 -8.70 -8.66
N CYS A 86 10.21 -9.14 -9.73
CA CYS A 86 9.82 -10.53 -9.95
C CYS A 86 11.06 -11.44 -9.98
N ASP A 87 12.09 -11.12 -10.78
CA ASP A 87 13.37 -11.85 -10.83
C ASP A 87 14.04 -11.98 -9.45
N SER A 88 13.85 -10.96 -8.60
CA SER A 88 14.36 -10.96 -7.21
C SER A 88 13.47 -11.75 -6.24
N GLY A 89 12.41 -12.38 -6.72
CA GLY A 89 11.51 -13.25 -5.98
C GLY A 89 10.35 -12.53 -5.31
N ALA A 90 9.92 -11.38 -5.79
CA ALA A 90 8.68 -10.75 -5.33
C ALA A 90 7.47 -11.59 -5.74
N ASP A 91 6.62 -11.93 -4.77
CA ASP A 91 5.35 -12.62 -5.02
C ASP A 91 4.24 -11.61 -5.43
N ILE A 92 4.41 -10.33 -5.08
CA ILE A 92 3.53 -9.20 -5.45
C ILE A 92 4.40 -7.96 -5.69
N VAL A 93 4.11 -7.20 -6.74
CA VAL A 93 4.68 -5.87 -6.97
C VAL A 93 3.67 -4.82 -6.54
N ASP A 94 4.07 -3.89 -5.66
CA ASP A 94 3.19 -2.80 -5.21
C ASP A 94 3.69 -1.45 -5.76
N ILE A 95 2.78 -0.62 -6.26
CA ILE A 95 3.10 0.69 -6.83
C ILE A 95 2.80 1.78 -5.82
N ASN A 96 3.78 2.66 -5.53
CA ASN A 96 3.59 3.79 -4.64
C ASN A 96 3.06 5.03 -5.40
N MET A 97 1.80 5.38 -5.16
CA MET A 97 1.18 6.66 -5.54
C MET A 97 0.66 7.44 -4.31
N GLY A 98 1.28 7.21 -3.14
CA GLY A 98 0.85 7.82 -1.87
C GLY A 98 1.90 8.68 -1.17
N CYS A 99 3.20 8.55 -1.50
CA CYS A 99 4.27 9.28 -0.83
C CYS A 99 4.23 10.79 -1.16
N PRO A 100 4.06 11.69 -0.15
CA PRO A 100 4.01 13.14 -0.38
C PRO A 100 5.38 13.81 -0.23
N ALA A 101 6.46 13.06 -0.03
CA ALA A 101 7.79 13.59 0.21
C ALA A 101 8.25 14.46 -0.97
N LYS A 102 8.71 15.70 -0.69
CA LYS A 102 9.15 16.66 -1.72
C LYS A 102 10.15 16.07 -2.71
N LYS A 103 11.12 15.27 -2.22
CA LYS A 103 12.14 14.59 -3.05
C LYS A 103 11.54 13.61 -4.06
N VAL A 104 10.44 12.93 -3.70
CA VAL A 104 9.70 11.99 -4.57
C VAL A 104 8.83 12.77 -5.55
N CYS A 105 8.03 13.70 -5.05
CA CYS A 105 7.10 14.49 -5.87
C CYS A 105 7.81 15.36 -6.92
N ARG A 106 9.03 15.89 -6.63
CA ARG A 106 9.85 16.62 -7.61
C ARG A 106 10.26 15.79 -8.82
N LYS A 107 10.21 14.47 -8.72
CA LYS A 107 10.47 13.51 -9.80
C LYS A 107 9.19 13.00 -10.46
N ALA A 108 8.09 13.74 -10.36
CA ALA A 108 6.77 13.37 -10.84
C ALA A 108 6.34 11.94 -10.39
N ALA A 109 6.71 11.53 -9.15
CA ALA A 109 6.48 10.21 -8.61
C ALA A 109 5.68 10.25 -7.30
N GLY A 110 5.26 9.10 -6.80
CA GLY A 110 4.47 9.01 -5.56
C GLY A 110 3.13 9.72 -5.72
N SER A 111 2.71 10.50 -4.72
CA SER A 111 1.40 11.17 -4.75
C SER A 111 1.29 12.31 -5.77
N ALA A 112 2.38 12.73 -6.41
CA ALA A 112 2.33 13.69 -7.53
C ALA A 112 1.61 13.10 -8.75
N LEU A 113 1.70 11.79 -8.96
CA LEU A 113 1.02 11.07 -10.05
C LEU A 113 -0.51 11.24 -10.03
N LEU A 114 -1.11 11.47 -8.86
CA LEU A 114 -2.55 11.67 -8.76
C LEU A 114 -3.05 12.91 -9.54
N SER A 115 -2.16 13.85 -9.87
CA SER A 115 -2.47 15.01 -10.71
C SER A 115 -2.37 14.72 -12.21
N GLU A 116 -1.89 13.54 -12.61
CA GLU A 116 -1.53 13.19 -13.99
C GLU A 116 -2.19 11.84 -14.41
N PRO A 117 -3.54 11.76 -14.52
CA PRO A 117 -4.22 10.49 -14.81
C PRO A 117 -3.73 9.79 -16.09
N THR A 118 -3.35 10.56 -17.13
CA THR A 118 -2.81 10.01 -18.37
C THR A 118 -1.48 9.29 -18.14
N LEU A 119 -0.61 9.83 -17.28
CA LEU A 119 0.66 9.18 -16.91
C LEU A 119 0.41 7.96 -16.01
N VAL A 120 -0.60 8.04 -15.14
CA VAL A 120 -1.02 6.88 -14.33
C VAL A 120 -1.40 5.69 -15.22
N ILE A 121 -2.23 5.91 -16.25
CA ILE A 121 -2.60 4.85 -17.23
C ILE A 121 -1.35 4.20 -17.83
N LYS A 122 -0.41 5.01 -18.32
CA LYS A 122 0.82 4.52 -18.95
C LYS A 122 1.66 3.67 -17.98
N ILE A 123 1.87 4.17 -16.76
CA ILE A 123 2.66 3.48 -15.73
C ILE A 123 1.98 2.16 -15.34
N LEU A 124 0.69 2.16 -15.02
CA LEU A 124 0.00 0.97 -14.56
C LEU A 124 0.00 -0.11 -15.66
N ARG A 125 -0.33 0.25 -16.89
CA ARG A 125 -0.30 -0.65 -18.05
C ARG A 125 1.09 -1.25 -18.27
N ALA A 126 2.14 -0.42 -18.23
CA ALA A 126 3.51 -0.87 -18.43
C ALA A 126 3.98 -1.83 -17.33
N VAL A 127 3.66 -1.53 -16.07
CA VAL A 127 4.01 -2.36 -14.92
C VAL A 127 3.26 -3.70 -14.94
N VAL A 128 1.95 -3.68 -15.16
CA VAL A 128 1.13 -4.91 -15.22
C VAL A 128 1.59 -5.81 -16.36
N LYS A 129 1.93 -5.23 -17.54
CA LYS A 129 2.44 -5.99 -18.67
C LYS A 129 3.82 -6.62 -18.43
N ALA A 130 4.67 -5.95 -17.65
CA ALA A 130 6.05 -6.40 -17.40
C ALA A 130 6.17 -7.32 -16.18
N SER A 131 5.16 -7.36 -15.30
CA SER A 131 5.18 -8.14 -14.06
C SER A 131 4.62 -9.54 -14.30
N GLU A 132 5.37 -10.58 -13.91
CA GLU A 132 4.88 -11.95 -13.84
C GLU A 132 4.05 -12.20 -12.56
N SER A 133 4.18 -11.30 -11.58
CA SER A 133 3.46 -11.33 -10.31
C SER A 133 2.26 -10.37 -10.32
N PRO A 134 1.22 -10.61 -9.49
CA PRO A 134 0.13 -9.65 -9.31
C PRO A 134 0.65 -8.28 -8.94
N VAL A 135 0.00 -7.23 -9.46
CA VAL A 135 0.35 -5.84 -9.18
C VAL A 135 -0.71 -5.21 -8.29
N THR A 136 -0.28 -4.53 -7.22
CA THR A 136 -1.13 -3.76 -6.33
C THR A 136 -0.78 -2.27 -6.36
N LEU A 137 -1.69 -1.43 -5.89
CA LEU A 137 -1.50 0.02 -5.88
C LEU A 137 -1.72 0.57 -4.47
N LYS A 138 -0.81 1.41 -3.98
CA LYS A 138 -1.03 2.20 -2.77
C LYS A 138 -1.11 3.68 -3.11
N MET A 139 -2.26 4.31 -2.82
CA MET A 139 -2.51 5.70 -3.18
C MET A 139 -3.12 6.53 -2.03
N ARG A 140 -3.35 7.82 -2.29
CA ARG A 140 -4.13 8.76 -1.48
C ARG A 140 -5.47 9.08 -2.17
N THR A 141 -6.36 9.81 -1.48
CA THR A 141 -7.70 10.16 -1.99
C THR A 141 -7.69 11.21 -3.11
N GLY A 142 -6.56 11.85 -3.35
CA GLY A 142 -6.39 12.84 -4.43
C GLY A 142 -5.27 13.82 -4.17
N PRO A 143 -5.03 14.77 -5.10
CA PRO A 143 -4.01 15.81 -4.96
C PRO A 143 -4.31 16.79 -3.82
N SER A 144 -5.57 17.21 -3.66
CA SER A 144 -5.98 18.20 -2.67
C SER A 144 -7.43 17.98 -2.21
N GLN A 145 -7.86 18.67 -1.17
CA GLN A 145 -9.23 18.62 -0.69
C GLN A 145 -10.26 19.07 -1.74
N MET A 146 -9.88 20.01 -2.61
CA MET A 146 -10.72 20.50 -3.72
C MET A 146 -10.70 19.56 -4.95
N ASN A 147 -9.76 18.62 -4.97
CA ASN A 147 -9.64 17.65 -6.06
C ASN A 147 -9.34 16.26 -5.46
N LYS A 148 -10.39 15.54 -5.09
CA LYS A 148 -10.35 14.16 -4.62
C LYS A 148 -10.70 13.22 -5.77
N ASN A 149 -9.77 13.03 -6.70
CA ASN A 149 -9.95 12.20 -7.88
C ASN A 149 -9.71 10.70 -7.66
N GLY A 150 -9.69 10.25 -6.41
CA GLY A 150 -9.39 8.87 -6.04
C GLY A 150 -10.26 7.84 -6.74
N VAL A 151 -11.57 8.12 -6.93
CA VAL A 151 -12.49 7.23 -7.68
C VAL A 151 -12.03 7.06 -9.13
N THR A 152 -11.67 8.15 -9.80
CA THR A 152 -11.17 8.10 -11.19
C THR A 152 -9.90 7.26 -11.29
N ILE A 153 -8.93 7.48 -10.38
CA ILE A 153 -7.66 6.72 -10.35
C ILE A 153 -7.91 5.24 -10.04
N ALA A 154 -8.86 4.93 -9.16
CA ALA A 154 -9.19 3.54 -8.83
C ALA A 154 -9.82 2.78 -10.01
N LYS A 155 -10.72 3.41 -10.76
CA LYS A 155 -11.29 2.84 -12.00
C LYS A 155 -10.23 2.63 -13.07
N ILE A 156 -9.31 3.57 -13.23
CA ILE A 156 -8.14 3.40 -14.10
C ILE A 156 -7.31 2.21 -13.65
N ALA A 157 -7.03 2.10 -12.36
CA ALA A 157 -6.22 1.00 -11.81
C ALA A 157 -6.86 -0.36 -12.09
N GLU A 158 -8.16 -0.49 -11.86
CA GLU A 158 -8.90 -1.72 -12.17
C GLU A 158 -8.86 -2.05 -13.67
N SER A 159 -9.11 -1.06 -14.54
CA SER A 159 -9.10 -1.26 -16.00
C SER A 159 -7.71 -1.63 -16.55
N GLU A 160 -6.63 -1.22 -15.88
CA GLU A 160 -5.25 -1.55 -16.26
C GLU A 160 -4.74 -2.84 -15.57
N GLY A 161 -5.60 -3.59 -14.86
CA GLY A 161 -5.29 -4.91 -14.32
C GLY A 161 -4.65 -4.92 -12.93
N ILE A 162 -4.81 -3.86 -12.14
CA ILE A 162 -4.40 -3.87 -10.73
C ILE A 162 -5.25 -4.86 -9.93
N SER A 163 -4.61 -5.67 -9.09
CA SER A 163 -5.25 -6.75 -8.35
C SER A 163 -5.85 -6.34 -7.00
N ALA A 164 -5.38 -5.24 -6.40
CA ALA A 164 -5.93 -4.67 -5.17
C ALA A 164 -5.40 -3.23 -4.96
N ILE A 165 -6.16 -2.41 -4.22
CA ILE A 165 -5.77 -1.03 -3.94
C ILE A 165 -5.80 -0.75 -2.43
N ALA A 166 -4.71 -0.17 -1.89
CA ALA A 166 -4.67 0.37 -0.53
C ALA A 166 -4.76 1.90 -0.56
N ILE A 167 -5.74 2.49 0.13
CA ILE A 167 -6.04 3.91 0.04
C ILE A 167 -5.84 4.58 1.40
N HIS A 168 -4.93 5.55 1.44
CA HIS A 168 -4.77 6.40 2.61
C HIS A 168 -5.82 7.53 2.57
N GLY A 169 -6.67 7.60 3.60
CA GLY A 169 -7.77 8.57 3.74
C GLY A 169 -7.32 10.02 3.93
N ARG A 170 -6.31 10.45 3.20
CA ARG A 170 -5.80 11.82 3.12
C ARG A 170 -5.39 12.16 1.71
N THR A 171 -5.59 13.42 1.29
CA THR A 171 -5.04 13.92 0.04
C THR A 171 -3.54 14.17 0.13
N ARG A 172 -2.85 14.39 -1.00
CA ARG A 172 -1.41 14.71 -1.02
C ARG A 172 -1.06 15.90 -0.14
N ASN A 173 -1.86 16.96 -0.19
CA ASN A 173 -1.59 18.20 0.53
C ASN A 173 -1.99 18.14 2.01
N CYS A 174 -2.69 17.08 2.44
CA CYS A 174 -3.16 16.91 3.79
C CYS A 174 -2.03 16.46 4.73
N ARG A 175 -1.85 17.14 5.84
CA ARG A 175 -0.87 16.78 6.89
C ARG A 175 -1.43 15.66 7.77
N TYR A 176 -0.58 15.07 8.59
CA TYR A 176 -0.97 13.98 9.50
C TYR A 176 -1.76 14.42 10.74
N ASP A 177 -1.78 15.71 11.05
CA ASP A 177 -2.59 16.34 12.10
C ASP A 177 -4.08 16.47 11.72
N VAL A 178 -4.37 16.47 10.40
CA VAL A 178 -5.76 16.42 9.92
C VAL A 178 -6.25 14.96 9.95
N PRO A 179 -7.46 14.66 10.49
CA PRO A 179 -8.01 13.31 10.50
C PRO A 179 -8.10 12.68 9.09
N ALA A 180 -7.92 11.35 9.03
CA ALA A 180 -8.22 10.61 7.81
C ALA A 180 -9.73 10.61 7.54
N GLU A 181 -10.13 10.85 6.30
CA GLU A 181 -11.52 10.73 5.85
C GLU A 181 -11.74 9.37 5.19
N TYR A 182 -12.94 8.86 5.28
CA TYR A 182 -13.30 7.55 4.78
C TYR A 182 -14.34 7.59 3.65
N GLU A 183 -14.94 8.74 3.42
CA GLU A 183 -16.00 8.96 2.43
C GLU A 183 -15.52 8.67 1.00
N THR A 184 -14.33 9.16 0.63
CA THR A 184 -13.74 8.86 -0.68
C THR A 184 -13.37 7.38 -0.80
N ILE A 185 -12.94 6.72 0.29
CA ILE A 185 -12.60 5.29 0.27
C ILE A 185 -13.87 4.45 0.07
N ALA A 186 -14.98 4.79 0.74
CA ALA A 186 -16.28 4.17 0.53
C ALA A 186 -16.73 4.30 -0.93
N ALA A 187 -16.68 5.53 -1.48
CA ALA A 187 -17.05 5.78 -2.88
C ALA A 187 -16.17 4.99 -3.87
N ILE A 188 -14.89 4.79 -3.56
CA ILE A 188 -14.00 3.92 -4.35
C ILE A 188 -14.48 2.47 -4.25
N LYS A 189 -14.70 1.95 -3.03
CA LYS A 189 -15.14 0.56 -2.81
C LYS A 189 -16.45 0.26 -3.56
N ASP A 190 -17.37 1.21 -3.59
CA ASP A 190 -18.66 1.07 -4.30
C ASP A 190 -18.49 1.13 -5.82
N SER A 191 -17.37 1.65 -6.34
CA SER A 191 -17.18 1.94 -7.78
C SER A 191 -16.30 0.94 -8.52
N ILE A 192 -15.62 0.02 -7.81
CA ILE A 192 -14.71 -0.98 -8.38
C ILE A 192 -14.95 -2.37 -7.77
N GLY A 193 -14.65 -3.43 -8.54
CA GLY A 193 -14.80 -4.82 -8.10
C GLY A 193 -13.56 -5.42 -7.44
N ILE A 194 -12.38 -4.81 -7.63
CA ILE A 194 -11.14 -5.31 -7.01
C ILE A 194 -11.07 -4.97 -5.52
N PRO A 195 -10.31 -5.76 -4.72
CA PRO A 195 -10.18 -5.54 -3.29
C PRO A 195 -9.65 -4.15 -2.91
N VAL A 196 -10.24 -3.57 -1.86
CA VAL A 196 -9.86 -2.27 -1.29
C VAL A 196 -9.42 -2.42 0.15
N LEU A 197 -8.25 -1.89 0.50
CA LEU A 197 -7.75 -1.77 1.86
C LEU A 197 -7.85 -0.32 2.33
N VAL A 198 -8.51 -0.11 3.47
CA VAL A 198 -8.56 1.21 4.10
C VAL A 198 -7.31 1.45 4.95
N ASN A 199 -6.69 2.61 4.79
CA ASN A 199 -5.54 3.07 5.55
C ASN A 199 -5.75 4.49 6.10
N GLY A 200 -5.34 4.73 7.32
CA GLY A 200 -5.39 6.03 7.98
C GLY A 200 -6.06 5.98 9.35
N ASP A 201 -5.36 6.46 10.37
CA ASP A 201 -5.79 6.62 11.77
C ASP A 201 -6.39 5.37 12.44
N ILE A 202 -5.98 4.17 11.98
CA ILE A 202 -6.30 2.90 12.60
C ILE A 202 -5.29 2.65 13.71
N ARG A 203 -5.75 2.69 14.97
CA ARG A 203 -4.89 2.67 16.17
C ARG A 203 -5.29 1.62 17.21
N CYS A 204 -6.49 1.06 17.10
CA CYS A 204 -7.05 0.06 18.01
C CYS A 204 -8.30 -0.59 17.39
N GLY A 205 -8.89 -1.57 18.04
CA GLY A 205 -10.10 -2.25 17.59
C GLY A 205 -11.27 -1.31 17.25
N SER A 206 -11.55 -0.32 18.09
CA SER A 206 -12.65 0.63 17.84
C SER A 206 -12.44 1.48 16.58
N SER A 207 -11.20 1.94 16.33
CA SER A 207 -10.88 2.65 15.09
C SER A 207 -10.87 1.73 13.85
N ALA A 208 -10.53 0.45 14.03
CA ALA A 208 -10.63 -0.56 12.98
C ALA A 208 -12.09 -0.83 12.59
N PHE A 209 -12.98 -1.05 13.56
CA PHE A 209 -14.42 -1.15 13.32
C PHE A 209 -14.99 0.08 12.62
N LYS A 210 -14.63 1.28 13.09
CA LYS A 210 -15.07 2.52 12.46
C LYS A 210 -14.61 2.62 11.01
N ALA A 211 -13.37 2.26 10.70
CA ALA A 211 -12.85 2.30 9.35
C ALA A 211 -13.59 1.31 8.44
N LEU A 212 -13.77 0.06 8.87
CA LEU A 212 -14.50 -0.97 8.11
C LEU A 212 -15.96 -0.60 7.92
N SER A 213 -16.68 -0.19 8.97
CA SER A 213 -18.11 0.15 8.89
C SER A 213 -18.39 1.34 7.98
N LYS A 214 -17.47 2.31 7.91
CA LYS A 214 -17.61 3.48 7.06
C LYS A 214 -17.23 3.24 5.61
N THR A 215 -16.37 2.26 5.32
CA THR A 215 -15.80 2.09 3.99
C THR A 215 -16.23 0.80 3.30
N ASN A 216 -16.76 -0.15 4.04
CA ASN A 216 -17.01 -1.52 3.57
C ASN A 216 -15.77 -2.15 2.89
N ALA A 217 -14.56 -1.72 3.30
CA ALA A 217 -13.30 -2.19 2.73
C ALA A 217 -13.06 -3.68 3.07
N ASP A 218 -12.30 -4.36 2.21
CA ASP A 218 -12.02 -5.79 2.34
C ASP A 218 -10.97 -6.10 3.42
N GLY A 219 -10.21 -5.08 3.87
CA GLY A 219 -9.20 -5.22 4.92
C GLY A 219 -8.63 -3.87 5.37
N LEU A 220 -7.70 -3.95 6.31
CA LEU A 220 -7.11 -2.79 6.98
C LEU A 220 -5.60 -2.71 6.73
N MET A 221 -5.10 -1.51 6.42
CA MET A 221 -3.66 -1.27 6.35
C MET A 221 -3.24 -0.32 7.48
N ILE A 222 -2.33 -0.79 8.35
CA ILE A 222 -1.90 -0.11 9.57
C ILE A 222 -0.49 0.42 9.38
N GLY A 223 -0.26 1.68 9.68
CA GLY A 223 1.06 2.32 9.58
C GLY A 223 1.59 2.72 10.95
N ARG A 224 1.59 4.01 11.24
CA ARG A 224 2.23 4.63 12.41
C ARG A 224 1.91 3.98 13.76
N ALA A 225 0.71 3.46 13.92
CA ALA A 225 0.28 2.82 15.17
C ALA A 225 0.99 1.48 15.46
N ALA A 226 1.67 0.89 14.48
CA ALA A 226 2.50 -0.29 14.67
C ALA A 226 3.90 0.05 15.22
N GLN A 227 4.33 1.31 15.14
CA GLN A 227 5.64 1.73 15.68
C GLN A 227 5.61 1.69 17.21
N GLY A 228 6.53 0.92 17.80
CA GLY A 228 6.56 0.68 19.25
C GLY A 228 5.40 -0.20 19.76
N ASN A 229 4.55 -0.69 18.85
CA ASN A 229 3.38 -1.52 19.18
C ASN A 229 3.13 -2.56 18.07
N PRO A 230 4.05 -3.49 17.82
CA PRO A 230 3.90 -4.47 16.74
C PRO A 230 2.76 -5.47 16.99
N TRP A 231 2.33 -5.68 18.21
CA TRP A 231 1.19 -6.52 18.59
C TRP A 231 -0.18 -5.90 18.31
N ILE A 232 -0.23 -4.69 17.77
CA ILE A 232 -1.49 -4.04 17.34
C ILE A 232 -2.30 -4.92 16.37
N PHE A 233 -1.64 -5.75 15.57
CA PHE A 233 -2.30 -6.65 14.62
C PHE A 233 -3.10 -7.72 15.37
N SER A 234 -2.50 -8.42 16.34
CA SER A 234 -3.21 -9.40 17.18
C SER A 234 -4.32 -8.74 18.00
N SER A 235 -4.06 -7.55 18.56
CA SER A 235 -5.04 -6.79 19.34
C SER A 235 -6.27 -6.40 18.50
N ILE A 236 -6.06 -5.92 17.27
CA ILE A 236 -7.16 -5.57 16.36
C ILE A 236 -7.88 -6.83 15.89
N ARG A 237 -7.16 -7.93 15.60
CA ARG A 237 -7.76 -9.20 15.22
C ARG A 237 -8.71 -9.70 16.30
N ALA A 238 -8.25 -9.82 17.54
CA ALA A 238 -9.07 -10.22 18.67
C ALA A 238 -10.31 -9.33 18.84
N ALA A 239 -10.15 -8.01 18.75
CA ALA A 239 -11.27 -7.08 18.81
C ALA A 239 -12.30 -7.34 17.69
N LEU A 240 -11.86 -7.58 16.44
CA LEU A 240 -12.74 -7.84 15.31
C LEU A 240 -13.47 -9.19 15.42
N ASP A 241 -12.86 -10.15 16.09
CA ASP A 241 -13.41 -11.49 16.32
C ASP A 241 -14.22 -11.57 17.64
N GLY A 242 -14.30 -10.47 18.41
CA GLY A 242 -15.03 -10.40 19.69
C GLY A 242 -14.30 -11.09 20.84
N GLU A 243 -13.00 -11.31 20.69
CA GLU A 243 -12.16 -11.98 21.68
C GLU A 243 -11.47 -10.98 22.63
N ARG A 244 -11.09 -11.49 23.82
CA ARG A 244 -10.28 -10.70 24.77
C ARG A 244 -8.82 -10.72 24.33
N TRP A 245 -8.18 -9.56 24.39
CA TRP A 245 -6.75 -9.39 24.15
C TRP A 245 -6.08 -8.91 25.43
N ASN A 246 -4.97 -9.58 25.81
CA ASN A 246 -4.08 -9.11 26.86
C ASN A 246 -2.78 -8.63 26.22
N GLU A 247 -2.38 -7.41 26.55
CA GLU A 247 -1.13 -6.84 26.08
C GLU A 247 0.06 -7.65 26.67
N PRO A 248 1.09 -7.96 25.84
CA PRO A 248 2.26 -8.73 26.29
C PRO A 248 3.07 -7.97 27.34
#